data_9bd13986db86660b276e38d60fd0def9
#
_entry.id   9bd13986db86660b276e38d60fd0def9
#
_cell.length_a   1.000
_cell.length_b   1.000
_cell.length_c   1.000
_cell.angle_alpha   90.00
_cell.angle_beta   90.00
_cell.angle_gamma   90.00
#
_symmetry.space_group_name_H-M   'P 1'
#
loop_
_entity.id
_entity.type
_entity.pdbx_description
1 polymer ?
#
loop_
_entity_poly.entity_id
_entity_poly.type
_entity_poly.pdbx_seq_one_letter_code
_entity_poly.pdbx_strand_id
1 'polypeptide(L)'
;DISLKLIELARNGKRVLRLKGGDPFVFGRGGEEAQTLVQAGIKLRIIPGISAGIGGLAYAGIPVTHRGVNQSVTFLSGHDRTGAMPSAIDWQAVSRGSQVIVMYMAIKHMPDICRKLLDAGRDPNEPVAVVSNATNPDMTVLETTLSTAMQDIQDSGIGAPAIVCVG
;
A
#
# COMPACT_ATOMS: atom_id res chain seq x y z
N ASP A 1 13.66 -17.30 10.60
CA ASP A 1 13.70 -15.83 10.42
C ASP A 1 14.60 -15.48 9.23
N ILE A 2 14.08 -14.64 8.31
CA ILE A 2 14.80 -14.25 7.08
C ILE A 2 16.08 -13.49 7.42
N SER A 3 16.03 -12.55 8.35
CA SER A 3 17.20 -11.74 8.73
C SER A 3 18.34 -12.58 9.29
N LEU A 4 18.04 -13.60 10.09
CA LEU A 4 19.05 -14.51 10.61
C LEU A 4 19.72 -15.31 9.48
N LYS A 5 18.94 -15.74 8.48
CA LYS A 5 19.51 -16.45 7.32
C LYS A 5 20.38 -15.55 6.47
N LEU A 6 20.01 -14.27 6.29
CA LEU A 6 20.84 -13.30 5.58
C LEU A 6 22.18 -13.07 6.30
N ILE A 7 22.17 -12.96 7.64
CA ILE A 7 23.36 -12.80 8.47
C ILE A 7 24.28 -14.02 8.33
N GLU A 8 23.72 -15.23 8.47
CA GLU A 8 24.48 -16.49 8.31
C GLU A 8 25.19 -16.53 6.96
N LEU A 9 24.46 -16.31 5.87
CA LEU A 9 25.02 -16.36 4.52
C LEU A 9 26.12 -15.31 4.30
N ALA A 10 25.90 -14.07 4.79
CA ALA A 10 26.87 -13.00 4.67
C ALA A 10 28.15 -13.28 5.46
N ARG A 11 28.05 -13.83 6.69
CA ARG A 11 29.20 -14.23 7.52
C ARG A 11 30.00 -15.37 6.89
N ASN A 12 29.35 -16.23 6.09
CA ASN A 12 29.99 -17.28 5.29
C ASN A 12 30.59 -16.73 3.97
N GLY A 13 30.76 -15.41 3.83
CA GLY A 13 31.38 -14.77 2.68
C GLY A 13 30.51 -14.76 1.40
N LYS A 14 29.22 -15.06 1.48
CA LYS A 14 28.33 -15.06 0.33
C LYS A 14 27.90 -13.64 -0.04
N ARG A 15 27.80 -13.37 -1.35
CA ARG A 15 27.06 -12.21 -1.88
C ARG A 15 25.58 -12.58 -1.92
N VAL A 16 24.76 -11.90 -1.12
CA VAL A 16 23.35 -12.26 -0.94
C VAL A 16 22.46 -11.17 -1.56
N LEU A 17 21.52 -11.57 -2.39
CA LEU A 17 20.45 -10.73 -2.90
C LEU A 17 19.14 -11.10 -2.19
N ARG A 18 18.55 -10.14 -1.48
CA ARG A 18 17.20 -10.25 -0.93
C ARG A 18 16.22 -9.59 -1.89
N LEU A 19 15.54 -10.41 -2.70
CA LEU A 19 14.53 -9.94 -3.64
C LEU A 19 13.21 -9.62 -2.93
N LYS A 20 12.58 -8.49 -3.31
CA LYS A 20 11.30 -8.00 -2.79
C LYS A 20 10.34 -7.74 -3.95
N GLY A 21 9.03 -7.76 -3.70
CA GLY A 21 7.99 -7.57 -4.70
C GLY A 21 7.65 -6.11 -5.01
N GLY A 22 8.50 -5.15 -4.60
CA GLY A 22 8.32 -3.72 -4.80
C GLY A 22 9.43 -2.94 -4.11
N ASP A 23 9.21 -1.67 -3.80
CA ASP A 23 10.19 -0.93 -3.01
C ASP A 23 10.35 -1.55 -1.61
N PRO A 24 11.58 -1.85 -1.16
CA PRO A 24 11.81 -2.55 0.10
C PRO A 24 11.38 -1.73 1.32
N PHE A 25 11.31 -0.40 1.21
CA PHE A 25 11.02 0.52 2.31
C PHE A 25 9.58 1.04 2.32
N VAL A 26 8.75 0.66 1.33
CA VAL A 26 7.34 1.01 1.30
C VAL A 26 6.50 -0.23 1.65
N PHE A 27 6.09 -0.34 2.90
CA PHE A 27 5.33 -1.47 3.47
C PHE A 27 5.93 -2.86 3.20
N GLY A 28 7.23 -2.90 2.86
CA GLY A 28 7.96 -4.12 2.50
C GLY A 28 8.80 -4.71 3.61
N ARG A 29 8.78 -4.16 4.83
CA ARG A 29 9.59 -4.57 6.00
C ARG A 29 11.10 -4.53 5.78
N GLY A 30 11.56 -3.86 4.72
CA GLY A 30 12.99 -3.74 4.42
C GLY A 30 13.78 -2.97 5.48
N GLY A 31 13.13 -2.01 6.15
CA GLY A 31 13.73 -1.26 7.26
C GLY A 31 14.09 -2.17 8.45
N GLU A 32 13.18 -3.06 8.85
CA GLU A 32 13.42 -4.04 9.94
C GLU A 32 14.56 -5.02 9.57
N GLU A 33 14.52 -5.54 8.33
CA GLU A 33 15.56 -6.44 7.82
C GLU A 33 16.93 -5.73 7.79
N ALA A 34 16.98 -4.49 7.28
CA ALA A 34 18.19 -3.68 7.20
C ALA A 34 18.76 -3.34 8.58
N GLN A 35 17.90 -2.95 9.52
CA GLN A 35 18.32 -2.64 10.90
C GLN A 35 18.97 -3.86 11.56
N THR A 36 18.39 -5.04 11.41
CA THR A 36 18.93 -6.29 11.96
C THR A 36 20.31 -6.61 11.37
N LEU A 37 20.47 -6.42 10.06
CA LEU A 37 21.76 -6.64 9.39
C LEU A 37 22.84 -5.66 9.85
N VAL A 38 22.49 -4.37 9.97
CA VAL A 38 23.43 -3.33 10.45
C VAL A 38 23.87 -3.62 11.89
N GLN A 39 22.94 -3.99 12.77
CA GLN A 39 23.26 -4.39 14.15
C GLN A 39 24.20 -5.60 14.22
N ALA A 40 24.11 -6.50 13.23
CA ALA A 40 25.02 -7.66 13.11
C ALA A 40 26.37 -7.32 12.43
N GLY A 41 26.61 -6.04 12.08
CA GLY A 41 27.83 -5.60 11.41
C GLY A 41 27.91 -5.94 9.91
N ILE A 42 26.79 -6.33 9.28
CA ILE A 42 26.75 -6.71 7.87
C ILE A 42 26.56 -5.45 7.01
N LYS A 43 27.47 -5.25 6.07
CA LYS A 43 27.33 -4.18 5.06
C LYS A 43 26.23 -4.54 4.07
N LEU A 44 25.34 -3.62 3.79
CA LEU A 44 24.25 -3.80 2.84
C LEU A 44 24.09 -2.56 1.94
N ARG A 45 23.41 -2.76 0.83
CA ARG A 45 22.97 -1.70 -0.07
C ARG A 45 21.49 -1.92 -0.38
N ILE A 46 20.68 -0.88 -0.24
CA ILE A 46 19.29 -0.87 -0.64
C ILE A 46 19.21 -0.44 -2.10
N ILE A 47 18.48 -1.21 -2.89
CA ILE A 47 18.13 -0.85 -4.27
C ILE A 47 16.65 -0.47 -4.24
N PRO A 48 16.29 0.77 -4.55
CA PRO A 48 14.89 1.18 -4.66
C PRO A 48 14.15 0.37 -5.71
N GLY A 49 12.84 0.23 -5.51
CA GLY A 49 11.95 -0.46 -6.43
C GLY A 49 10.68 0.34 -6.71
N ILE A 50 9.88 -0.14 -7.66
CA ILE A 50 8.58 0.45 -7.96
C ILE A 50 7.55 -0.13 -7.00
N SER A 51 6.99 0.73 -6.14
CA SER A 51 5.94 0.31 -5.21
C SER A 51 4.59 0.19 -5.88
N ALA A 52 3.78 -0.78 -5.45
CA ALA A 52 2.47 -1.07 -6.04
C ALA A 52 1.51 0.14 -6.03
N GLY A 53 1.55 0.98 -5.00
CA GLY A 53 0.72 2.20 -4.93
C GLY A 53 1.11 3.28 -5.94
N ILE A 54 2.24 3.15 -6.62
CA ILE A 54 2.65 4.03 -7.73
C ILE A 54 2.54 3.26 -9.04
N GLY A 55 3.23 2.14 -9.15
CA GLY A 55 3.29 1.36 -10.38
C GLY A 55 1.97 0.70 -10.76
N GLY A 56 1.23 0.17 -9.79
CA GLY A 56 -0.07 -0.45 -10.03
C GLY A 56 -1.12 0.54 -10.53
N LEU A 57 -1.17 1.73 -9.93
CA LEU A 57 -2.06 2.81 -10.40
C LEU A 57 -1.66 3.32 -11.78
N ALA A 58 -0.36 3.46 -12.05
CA ALA A 58 0.12 3.86 -13.37
C ALA A 58 -0.27 2.86 -14.47
N TYR A 59 -0.19 1.54 -14.19
CA TYR A 59 -0.65 0.50 -15.13
C TYR A 59 -2.16 0.55 -15.37
N ALA A 60 -2.94 1.00 -14.39
CA ALA A 60 -4.38 1.24 -14.52
C ALA A 60 -4.71 2.58 -15.20
N GLY A 61 -3.70 3.39 -15.59
CA GLY A 61 -3.90 4.70 -16.19
C GLY A 61 -4.29 5.79 -15.16
N ILE A 62 -4.12 5.53 -13.86
CA ILE A 62 -4.49 6.42 -12.76
C ILE A 62 -3.25 7.15 -12.24
N PRO A 63 -3.09 8.45 -12.49
CA PRO A 63 -1.98 9.21 -11.94
C PRO A 63 -2.21 9.49 -10.45
N VAL A 64 -1.24 9.18 -9.59
CA VAL A 64 -1.32 9.50 -8.15
C VAL A 64 -1.21 11.00 -7.86
N THR A 65 -0.69 11.77 -8.80
CA THR A 65 -0.66 13.25 -8.77
C THR A 65 -1.04 13.80 -10.13
N HIS A 66 -1.81 14.87 -10.16
CA HIS A 66 -2.19 15.55 -11.40
C HIS A 66 -2.17 17.06 -11.20
N ARG A 67 -1.42 17.78 -12.06
CA ARG A 67 -1.33 19.25 -11.98
C ARG A 67 -2.72 19.88 -12.10
N GLY A 68 -3.08 20.73 -11.14
CA GLY A 68 -4.37 21.41 -11.09
C GLY A 68 -5.50 20.60 -10.42
N VAL A 69 -5.27 19.32 -10.08
CA VAL A 69 -6.23 18.47 -9.37
C VAL A 69 -5.74 18.20 -7.95
N ASN A 70 -4.56 17.57 -7.81
CA ASN A 70 -4.00 17.25 -6.50
C ASN A 70 -2.49 17.48 -6.46
N GLN A 71 -2.00 17.90 -5.30
CA GLN A 71 -0.58 18.19 -5.02
C GLN A 71 -0.03 17.36 -3.86
N SER A 72 -0.84 16.48 -3.29
CA SER A 72 -0.45 15.63 -2.17
C SER A 72 -1.02 14.24 -2.29
N VAL A 73 -0.24 13.26 -1.83
CA VAL A 73 -0.63 11.84 -1.75
C VAL A 73 -0.23 11.31 -0.38
N THR A 74 -1.14 10.62 0.27
CA THR A 74 -0.86 9.91 1.52
C THR A 74 -0.90 8.41 1.28
N PHE A 75 0.21 7.73 1.59
CA PHE A 75 0.28 6.26 1.56
C PHE A 75 -0.05 5.69 2.94
N LEU A 76 -1.00 4.76 2.99
CA LEU A 76 -1.43 4.09 4.21
C LEU A 76 -1.38 2.57 4.08
N SER A 77 -1.21 1.89 5.22
CA SER A 77 -1.50 0.46 5.33
C SER A 77 -2.91 0.26 5.88
N GLY A 78 -3.71 -0.56 5.22
CA GLY A 78 -5.06 -0.91 5.68
C GLY A 78 -5.09 -1.88 6.86
N HIS A 79 -3.95 -2.48 7.22
CA HIS A 79 -3.84 -3.32 8.42
C HIS A 79 -2.50 -3.09 9.13
N ASP A 80 -2.47 -3.38 10.42
CA ASP A 80 -1.27 -3.44 11.24
C ASP A 80 -0.59 -4.83 11.14
N ARG A 81 0.45 -5.04 11.94
CA ARG A 81 1.19 -6.32 11.96
C ARG A 81 0.38 -7.52 12.47
N THR A 82 -0.77 -7.30 13.12
CA THR A 82 -1.69 -8.36 13.59
C THR A 82 -2.75 -8.70 12.54
N GLY A 83 -2.84 -7.92 11.46
CA GLY A 83 -3.88 -8.03 10.45
C GLY A 83 -5.18 -7.31 10.82
N ALA A 84 -5.19 -6.56 11.92
CA ALA A 84 -6.29 -5.70 12.32
C ALA A 84 -6.18 -4.31 11.67
N MET A 85 -7.28 -3.58 11.63
CA MET A 85 -7.29 -2.20 11.18
C MET A 85 -6.37 -1.35 12.08
N PRO A 86 -5.48 -0.49 11.51
CA PRO A 86 -4.53 0.29 12.30
C PRO A 86 -5.26 1.27 13.24
N SER A 87 -5.05 1.11 14.54
CA SER A 87 -5.62 2.00 15.55
C SER A 87 -4.89 3.34 15.67
N ALA A 88 -3.65 3.41 15.19
CA ALA A 88 -2.80 4.61 15.28
C ALA A 88 -3.09 5.66 14.20
N ILE A 89 -3.93 5.36 13.21
CA ILE A 89 -4.28 6.31 12.15
C ILE A 89 -5.37 7.26 12.65
N ASP A 90 -5.05 8.55 12.68
CA ASP A 90 -6.08 9.60 12.86
C ASP A 90 -6.82 9.82 11.53
N TRP A 91 -7.94 9.13 11.37
CA TRP A 91 -8.76 9.16 10.16
C TRP A 91 -9.35 10.54 9.87
N GLN A 92 -9.59 11.35 10.91
CA GLN A 92 -10.06 12.73 10.71
C GLN A 92 -8.96 13.62 10.14
N ALA A 93 -7.74 13.51 10.68
CA ALA A 93 -6.61 14.26 10.16
C ALA A 93 -6.26 13.84 8.73
N VAL A 94 -6.23 12.53 8.46
CA VAL A 94 -6.00 11.99 7.10
C VAL A 94 -7.08 12.46 6.13
N SER A 95 -8.35 12.36 6.50
CA SER A 95 -9.48 12.79 5.66
C SER A 95 -9.37 14.24 5.25
N ARG A 96 -9.03 15.13 6.18
CA ARG A 96 -8.94 16.57 5.92
C ARG A 96 -7.63 17.01 5.26
N GLY A 97 -6.54 16.30 5.54
CA GLY A 97 -5.20 16.70 5.10
C GLY A 97 -4.71 16.04 3.80
N SER A 98 -5.37 14.99 3.35
CA SER A 98 -4.94 14.21 2.19
C SER A 98 -5.87 14.41 1.01
N GLN A 99 -5.35 14.95 -0.09
CA GLN A 99 -6.13 15.07 -1.33
C GLN A 99 -6.37 13.69 -1.96
N VAL A 100 -5.32 12.88 -2.03
CA VAL A 100 -5.38 11.49 -2.49
C VAL A 100 -4.85 10.57 -1.42
N ILE A 101 -5.55 9.48 -1.17
CA ILE A 101 -5.16 8.42 -0.23
C ILE A 101 -4.93 7.12 -1.01
N VAL A 102 -3.72 6.60 -0.95
CA VAL A 102 -3.37 5.31 -1.55
C VAL A 102 -3.14 4.28 -0.45
N MET A 103 -3.89 3.21 -0.48
CA MET A 103 -3.90 2.22 0.58
C MET A 103 -3.41 0.85 0.11
N TYR A 104 -2.46 0.32 0.86
CA TYR A 104 -1.96 -1.04 0.74
C TYR A 104 -2.71 -1.96 1.71
N MET A 105 -2.95 -3.20 1.31
CA MET A 105 -3.54 -4.22 2.19
C MET A 105 -4.89 -3.79 2.82
N ALA A 106 -5.66 -2.98 2.10
CA ALA A 106 -6.87 -2.34 2.63
C ALA A 106 -8.16 -3.13 2.36
N ILE A 107 -8.20 -4.00 1.35
CA ILE A 107 -9.43 -4.64 0.84
C ILE A 107 -10.29 -5.22 1.96
N LYS A 108 -9.69 -5.97 2.88
CA LYS A 108 -10.40 -6.60 3.99
C LYS A 108 -11.12 -5.60 4.91
N HIS A 109 -10.57 -4.40 5.04
CA HIS A 109 -11.04 -3.37 5.97
C HIS A 109 -11.76 -2.22 5.27
N MET A 110 -12.00 -2.33 3.97
CA MET A 110 -12.67 -1.27 3.20
C MET A 110 -14.03 -0.83 3.77
N PRO A 111 -14.88 -1.73 4.30
CA PRO A 111 -16.13 -1.30 4.93
C PRO A 111 -15.92 -0.31 6.09
N ASP A 112 -14.96 -0.59 6.96
CA ASP A 112 -14.64 0.28 8.09
C ASP A 112 -13.92 1.55 7.64
N ILE A 113 -13.03 1.45 6.66
CA ILE A 113 -12.29 2.59 6.10
C ILE A 113 -13.25 3.57 5.44
N CYS A 114 -14.15 3.11 4.56
CA CYS A 114 -15.13 3.97 3.91
C CYS A 114 -16.00 4.69 4.93
N ARG A 115 -16.52 3.96 5.93
CA ARG A 115 -17.31 4.58 7.02
C ARG A 115 -16.51 5.67 7.73
N LYS A 116 -15.26 5.42 8.13
CA LYS A 116 -14.42 6.42 8.82
C LYS A 116 -14.12 7.65 7.97
N LEU A 117 -13.90 7.47 6.67
CA LEU A 117 -13.67 8.60 5.76
C LEU A 117 -14.95 9.43 5.56
N LEU A 118 -16.10 8.77 5.41
CA LEU A 118 -17.42 9.45 5.33
C LEU A 118 -17.76 10.19 6.64
N ASP A 119 -17.58 9.53 7.81
CA ASP A 119 -17.81 10.13 9.13
C ASP A 119 -16.88 11.33 9.38
N ALA A 120 -15.69 11.32 8.78
CA ALA A 120 -14.73 12.43 8.82
C ALA A 120 -15.04 13.54 7.80
N GLY A 121 -16.11 13.41 7.02
CA GLY A 121 -16.63 14.45 6.13
C GLY A 121 -16.11 14.43 4.70
N ARG A 122 -15.56 13.31 4.21
CA ARG A 122 -15.24 13.18 2.77
C ARG A 122 -16.51 13.06 1.93
N ASP A 123 -16.43 13.54 0.69
CA ASP A 123 -17.56 13.49 -0.25
C ASP A 123 -17.94 12.03 -0.54
N PRO A 124 -19.23 11.64 -0.35
CA PRO A 124 -19.73 10.33 -0.74
C PRO A 124 -19.50 9.98 -2.22
N ASN A 125 -19.46 10.98 -3.10
CA ASN A 125 -19.23 10.80 -4.53
C ASN A 125 -17.74 10.84 -4.92
N GLU A 126 -16.83 10.95 -3.95
CA GLU A 126 -15.41 10.98 -4.23
C GLU A 126 -14.97 9.67 -4.93
N PRO A 127 -14.17 9.78 -6.02
CA PRO A 127 -13.75 8.60 -6.77
C PRO A 127 -12.94 7.62 -5.91
N VAL A 128 -13.21 6.34 -6.13
CA VAL A 128 -12.42 5.25 -5.55
C VAL A 128 -12.03 4.30 -6.67
N ALA A 129 -10.76 3.94 -6.73
CA ALA A 129 -10.27 2.91 -7.62
C ALA A 129 -9.64 1.76 -6.82
N VAL A 130 -9.96 0.53 -7.20
CA VAL A 130 -9.32 -0.68 -6.70
C VAL A 130 -8.62 -1.36 -7.85
N VAL A 131 -7.30 -1.54 -7.74
CA VAL A 131 -6.47 -2.21 -8.76
C VAL A 131 -5.93 -3.49 -8.17
N SER A 132 -6.44 -4.62 -8.65
CA SER A 132 -6.02 -5.95 -8.23
C SER A 132 -5.08 -6.58 -9.25
N ASN A 133 -4.13 -7.40 -8.79
CA ASN A 133 -3.16 -8.11 -9.62
C ASN A 133 -2.43 -7.22 -10.63
N ALA A 134 -2.14 -5.97 -10.24
CA ALA A 134 -1.50 -5.00 -11.13
C ALA A 134 -0.27 -5.57 -11.81
N THR A 135 -0.10 -5.28 -13.11
CA THR A 135 0.98 -5.75 -13.99
C THR A 135 0.88 -7.22 -14.44
N ASN A 136 -0.06 -8.00 -13.91
CA ASN A 136 -0.29 -9.38 -14.32
C ASN A 136 -1.36 -9.45 -15.43
N PRO A 137 -1.42 -10.55 -16.20
CA PRO A 137 -2.43 -10.73 -17.24
C PRO A 137 -3.88 -10.73 -16.72
N ASP A 138 -4.08 -11.04 -15.45
CA ASP A 138 -5.37 -11.06 -14.74
C ASP A 138 -5.61 -9.78 -13.93
N MET A 139 -4.90 -8.69 -14.25
CA MET A 139 -5.16 -7.40 -13.63
C MET A 139 -6.60 -6.96 -13.86
N THR A 140 -7.25 -6.54 -12.78
CA THR A 140 -8.59 -5.96 -12.81
C THR A 140 -8.62 -4.60 -12.14
N VAL A 141 -9.48 -3.71 -12.65
CA VAL A 141 -9.70 -2.38 -12.11
C VAL A 141 -11.19 -2.20 -11.84
N LEU A 142 -11.51 -1.80 -10.62
CA LEU A 142 -12.86 -1.39 -10.23
C LEU A 142 -12.83 0.11 -9.97
N GLU A 143 -13.64 0.88 -10.70
CA GLU A 143 -13.89 2.29 -10.46
C GLU A 143 -15.26 2.44 -9.80
N THR A 144 -15.32 3.19 -8.71
CA THR A 144 -16.51 3.36 -7.88
C THR A 144 -16.47 4.69 -7.13
N THR A 145 -17.37 4.92 -6.19
CA THR A 145 -17.36 6.08 -5.30
C THR A 145 -17.19 5.65 -3.84
N LEU A 146 -16.85 6.59 -2.97
CA LEU A 146 -16.64 6.30 -1.55
C LEU A 146 -17.89 5.71 -0.88
N SER A 147 -19.08 6.13 -1.29
CA SER A 147 -20.36 5.64 -0.75
C SER A 147 -20.72 4.22 -1.23
N THR A 148 -20.32 3.83 -2.44
CA THR A 148 -20.69 2.54 -3.05
C THR A 148 -19.56 1.51 -3.01
N ALA A 149 -18.32 1.94 -2.74
CA ALA A 149 -17.12 1.10 -2.83
C ALA A 149 -17.24 -0.23 -2.05
N MET A 150 -17.85 -0.20 -0.87
CA MET A 150 -18.04 -1.42 -0.07
C MET A 150 -18.88 -2.46 -0.82
N GLN A 151 -20.02 -2.04 -1.38
CA GLN A 151 -20.92 -2.93 -2.11
C GLN A 151 -20.30 -3.39 -3.42
N ASP A 152 -19.73 -2.46 -4.18
CA ASP A 152 -19.14 -2.75 -5.48
C ASP A 152 -17.92 -3.70 -5.39
N ILE A 153 -17.09 -3.57 -4.35
CA ILE A 153 -16.00 -4.52 -4.07
C ILE A 153 -16.56 -5.92 -3.79
N GLN A 154 -17.64 -6.01 -3.02
CA GLN A 154 -18.26 -7.28 -2.70
C GLN A 154 -18.89 -7.94 -3.95
N ASP A 155 -19.64 -7.15 -4.74
CA ASP A 155 -20.35 -7.64 -5.92
C ASP A 155 -19.40 -8.02 -7.06
N SER A 156 -18.30 -7.29 -7.24
CA SER A 156 -17.29 -7.60 -8.26
C SER A 156 -16.42 -8.80 -7.92
N GLY A 157 -16.32 -9.17 -6.64
CA GLY A 157 -15.41 -10.19 -6.17
C GLY A 157 -13.93 -9.81 -6.26
N ILE A 158 -13.61 -8.52 -6.51
CA ILE A 158 -12.21 -8.06 -6.59
C ILE A 158 -11.52 -8.23 -5.24
N GLY A 159 -10.32 -8.79 -5.25
CA GLY A 159 -9.62 -9.18 -4.03
C GLY A 159 -8.13 -8.88 -4.01
N ALA A 160 -7.49 -9.31 -2.94
CA ALA A 160 -6.04 -9.18 -2.79
C ALA A 160 -5.27 -10.12 -3.75
N PRO A 161 -4.06 -9.73 -4.21
CA PRO A 161 -3.37 -8.49 -3.84
C PRO A 161 -3.95 -7.27 -4.57
N ALA A 162 -4.23 -6.19 -3.85
CA ALA A 162 -4.82 -4.99 -4.46
C ALA A 162 -4.33 -3.69 -3.79
N ILE A 163 -4.34 -2.63 -4.59
CA ILE A 163 -4.16 -1.23 -4.16
C ILE A 163 -5.51 -0.53 -4.25
N VAL A 164 -5.83 0.28 -3.25
CA VAL A 164 -7.00 1.15 -3.25
C VAL A 164 -6.55 2.61 -3.29
N CYS A 165 -7.16 3.39 -4.17
CA CYS A 165 -6.95 4.83 -4.28
C CYS A 165 -8.29 5.55 -4.02
N VAL A 166 -8.26 6.60 -3.20
CA VAL A 166 -9.40 7.48 -2.89
C VAL A 166 -9.00 8.92 -3.18
N GLY A 167 -9.78 9.62 -4.03
CA GLY A 167 -9.54 11.01 -4.42
C GLY A 167 -9.07 11.21 -5.84
#